data_d9884b5076ddc95d613057e2b38cdc11
#
_entry.id   d9884b5076ddc95d613057e2b38cdc11
#
_cell.length_a   1.000
_cell.length_b   1.000
_cell.length_c   1.000
_cell.angle_alpha   90.00
_cell.angle_beta   90.00
_cell.angle_gamma   90.00
#
_symmetry.space_group_name_H-M   'P 1'
#
loop_
_entity.id
_entity.type
_entity.pdbx_description
1 polymer ?
#
loop_
_entity_poly.entity_id
_entity_poly.type
_entity_poly.pdbx_seq_one_letter_code
_entity_poly.pdbx_strand_id
1 'polypeptide(L)'
;MSAGIKHWRHQRITSILLIPLTVWFLIFMSINIGKDYVDVKSSLEQPFNIVMMSLFIIATFLHLQQGLQVVIEDYFYKKTFLVLNNVFCGFLMIVGLFSLLKLAFFG
;
A
#
# COMPACT_ATOMS: atom_id res chain seq x y z
N MET A 1 25.67 -2.69 8.45
CA MET A 1 25.86 -2.82 6.98
C MET A 1 24.72 -3.57 6.33
N SER A 2 24.46 -4.80 6.76
CA SER A 2 23.38 -5.59 6.16
C SER A 2 22.00 -4.94 6.30
N ALA A 3 21.72 -4.28 7.42
CA ALA A 3 20.44 -3.61 7.64
C ALA A 3 20.22 -2.45 6.66
N GLY A 4 21.24 -1.62 6.45
CA GLY A 4 21.15 -0.50 5.52
C GLY A 4 20.99 -0.95 4.07
N ILE A 5 21.68 -2.01 3.67
CA ILE A 5 21.56 -2.60 2.34
C ILE A 5 20.18 -3.21 2.15
N LYS A 6 19.65 -3.90 3.16
CA LYS A 6 18.31 -4.50 3.11
C LYS A 6 17.23 -3.42 2.95
N HIS A 7 17.33 -2.33 3.71
CA HIS A 7 16.40 -1.21 3.60
C HIS A 7 16.46 -0.58 2.22
N TRP A 8 17.65 -0.35 1.71
CA TRP A 8 17.84 0.23 0.38
C TRP A 8 17.23 -0.67 -0.70
N ARG A 9 17.49 -1.97 -0.60
CA ARG A 9 16.97 -2.96 -1.56
C ARG A 9 15.44 -3.02 -1.53
N HIS A 10 14.85 -3.07 -0.35
CA HIS A 10 13.39 -3.06 -0.17
C HIS A 10 12.77 -1.81 -0.76
N GLN A 11 13.37 -0.66 -0.49
CA GLN A 11 12.89 0.63 -0.98
C GLN A 11 12.91 0.67 -2.51
N ARG A 12 13.97 0.14 -3.10
CA ARG A 12 14.09 0.07 -4.56
C ARG A 12 13.06 -0.88 -5.16
N ILE A 13 12.91 -2.05 -4.59
CA ILE A 13 11.95 -3.06 -5.08
C ILE A 13 10.53 -2.51 -5.00
N THR A 14 10.15 -1.94 -3.86
CA THR A 14 8.80 -1.37 -3.70
C THR A 14 8.57 -0.19 -4.62
N SER A 15 9.58 0.65 -4.85
CA SER A 15 9.49 1.77 -5.79
C SER A 15 9.24 1.27 -7.21
N ILE A 16 9.99 0.27 -7.65
CA ILE A 16 9.87 -0.30 -8.99
C ILE A 16 8.49 -0.93 -9.18
N LEU A 17 8.01 -1.67 -8.16
CA LEU A 17 6.68 -2.28 -8.21
C LEU A 17 5.57 -1.23 -8.21
N LEU A 18 5.77 -0.14 -7.50
CA LEU A 18 4.77 0.92 -7.43
C LEU A 18 4.60 1.70 -8.74
N ILE A 19 5.61 1.76 -9.59
CA ILE A 19 5.49 2.46 -10.87
C ILE A 19 4.33 1.91 -11.71
N PRO A 20 4.33 0.63 -12.10
CA PRO A 20 3.21 0.10 -12.88
C PRO A 20 1.90 0.03 -12.07
N LEU A 21 1.98 -0.24 -10.78
CA LEU A 21 0.79 -0.30 -9.94
C LEU A 21 0.13 1.08 -9.80
N THR A 22 0.92 2.13 -9.68
CA THR A 22 0.40 3.51 -9.61
C THR A 22 -0.24 3.91 -10.93
N VAL A 23 0.38 3.58 -12.06
CA VAL A 23 -0.20 3.85 -13.39
C VAL A 23 -1.55 3.14 -13.51
N TRP A 24 -1.61 1.86 -13.14
CA TRP A 24 -2.86 1.10 -13.14
C TRP A 24 -3.91 1.75 -12.23
N PHE A 25 -3.50 2.15 -11.03
CA PHE A 25 -4.40 2.78 -10.05
C PHE A 25 -4.98 4.09 -10.59
N LEU A 26 -4.17 4.92 -11.23
CA LEU A 26 -4.62 6.18 -11.83
C LEU A 26 -5.60 5.93 -12.97
N ILE A 27 -5.36 4.92 -13.79
CA ILE A 27 -6.27 4.52 -14.86
C ILE A 27 -7.59 4.01 -14.24
N PHE A 28 -7.51 3.17 -13.23
CA PHE A 28 -8.68 2.63 -12.53
C PHE A 28 -9.52 3.77 -11.93
N MET A 29 -8.88 4.71 -11.27
CA MET A 29 -9.57 5.87 -10.69
C MET A 29 -10.20 6.75 -11.77
N SER A 30 -9.51 6.98 -12.88
CA SER A 30 -10.02 7.78 -13.98
C SER A 30 -11.27 7.18 -14.60
N ILE A 31 -11.31 5.85 -14.72
CA ILE A 31 -12.47 5.13 -15.26
C ILE A 31 -13.65 5.18 -14.28
N ASN A 32 -13.39 5.10 -13.00
CA ASN A 32 -14.44 4.94 -11.99
C ASN A 32 -14.90 6.25 -11.35
N ILE A 33 -14.18 7.34 -11.55
CA ILE A 33 -14.55 8.63 -10.99
C ILE A 33 -15.89 9.09 -11.54
N GLY A 34 -16.78 9.52 -10.66
CA GLY A 34 -18.11 9.97 -11.04
C GLY A 34 -19.15 8.85 -11.23
N LYS A 35 -18.74 7.59 -11.10
CA LYS A 35 -19.67 6.46 -11.18
C LYS A 35 -20.35 6.21 -9.84
N ASP A 36 -21.53 5.58 -9.92
CA ASP A 36 -22.28 5.18 -8.73
C ASP A 36 -21.56 4.07 -7.97
N TYR A 37 -21.91 3.92 -6.69
CA TYR A 37 -21.35 2.88 -5.81
C TYR A 37 -21.43 1.48 -6.43
N VAL A 38 -22.58 1.15 -7.03
CA VAL A 38 -22.81 -0.17 -7.65
C VAL A 38 -21.81 -0.44 -8.77
N ASP A 39 -21.55 0.55 -9.60
CA ASP A 39 -20.62 0.44 -10.73
C ASP A 39 -19.18 0.32 -10.27
N VAL A 40 -18.79 1.10 -9.27
CA VAL A 40 -17.44 1.03 -8.69
C VAL A 40 -17.21 -0.31 -8.02
N LYS A 41 -18.20 -0.79 -7.28
CA LYS A 41 -18.15 -2.10 -6.61
C LYS A 41 -18.00 -3.22 -7.63
N SER A 42 -18.77 -3.14 -8.72
CA SER A 42 -18.70 -4.09 -9.82
C SER A 42 -17.31 -4.14 -10.46
N SER A 43 -16.68 -2.98 -10.64
CA SER A 43 -15.31 -2.88 -11.15
C SER A 43 -14.31 -3.53 -10.18
N LEU A 44 -14.47 -3.28 -8.87
CA LEU A 44 -13.60 -3.86 -7.84
C LEU A 44 -13.75 -5.38 -7.71
N GLU A 45 -14.92 -5.90 -8.03
CA GLU A 45 -15.16 -7.35 -7.93
C GLU A 45 -14.44 -8.16 -9.02
N GLN A 46 -13.97 -7.52 -10.07
CA GLN A 46 -13.20 -8.21 -11.11
C GLN A 46 -11.92 -8.79 -10.51
N PRO A 47 -11.62 -10.10 -10.76
CA PRO A 47 -10.46 -10.72 -10.14
C PRO A 47 -9.15 -9.99 -10.39
N PHE A 48 -8.94 -9.50 -11.60
CA PHE A 48 -7.74 -8.74 -11.95
C PHE A 48 -7.64 -7.46 -11.09
N ASN A 49 -8.74 -6.74 -10.93
CA ASN A 49 -8.76 -5.50 -10.16
C ASN A 49 -8.55 -5.73 -8.67
N ILE A 50 -9.09 -6.82 -8.12
CA ILE A 50 -8.87 -7.21 -6.73
C ILE A 50 -7.39 -7.48 -6.48
N VAL A 51 -6.76 -8.25 -7.36
CA VAL A 51 -5.34 -8.60 -7.23
C VAL A 51 -4.47 -7.34 -7.34
N MET A 52 -4.73 -6.49 -8.34
CA MET A 52 -3.95 -5.28 -8.55
C MET A 52 -4.11 -4.29 -7.40
N MET A 53 -5.33 -4.13 -6.90
CA MET A 53 -5.59 -3.21 -5.77
C MET A 53 -4.94 -3.74 -4.49
N SER A 54 -4.98 -5.04 -4.25
CA SER A 54 -4.32 -5.67 -3.09
C SER A 54 -2.81 -5.46 -3.16
N LEU A 55 -2.20 -5.68 -4.31
CA LEU A 55 -0.77 -5.45 -4.51
C LEU A 55 -0.42 -3.98 -4.33
N PHE A 56 -1.24 -3.09 -4.82
CA PHE A 56 -1.04 -1.64 -4.67
C PHE A 56 -1.06 -1.23 -3.20
N ILE A 57 -2.03 -1.72 -2.43
CA ILE A 57 -2.13 -1.45 -1.00
C ILE A 57 -0.89 -1.95 -0.27
N ILE A 58 -0.52 -3.20 -0.49
CA ILE A 58 0.63 -3.81 0.17
C ILE A 58 1.92 -3.04 -0.18
N ALA A 59 2.17 -2.79 -1.46
CA ALA A 59 3.38 -2.11 -1.90
C ALA A 59 3.44 -0.67 -1.38
N THR A 60 2.32 0.02 -1.37
CA THR A 60 2.23 1.40 -0.88
C THR A 60 2.59 1.48 0.61
N PHE A 61 1.99 0.62 1.42
CA PHE A 61 2.24 0.66 2.86
C PHE A 61 3.63 0.15 3.23
N LEU A 62 4.16 -0.83 2.52
CA LEU A 62 5.54 -1.27 2.72
C LEU A 62 6.54 -0.16 2.36
N HIS A 63 6.30 0.52 1.25
CA HIS A 63 7.14 1.63 0.82
C HIS A 63 7.07 2.79 1.81
N LEU A 64 5.87 3.13 2.26
CA LEU A 64 5.65 4.17 3.27
C LEU A 64 6.32 3.84 4.59
N GLN A 65 6.16 2.61 5.07
CA GLN A 65 6.77 2.15 6.32
C GLN A 65 8.29 2.28 6.27
N GLN A 66 8.90 1.87 5.16
CA GLN A 66 10.33 1.95 4.97
C GLN A 66 10.81 3.41 4.88
N GLY A 67 10.09 4.23 4.15
CA GLY A 67 10.41 5.65 4.01
C GLY A 67 10.33 6.39 5.33
N LEU A 68 9.28 6.14 6.12
CA LEU A 68 9.13 6.73 7.43
C LEU A 68 10.20 6.22 8.41
N GLN A 69 10.59 4.95 8.28
CA GLN A 69 11.64 4.38 9.11
C GLN A 69 12.97 5.12 8.91
N VAL A 70 13.32 5.43 7.68
CA VAL A 70 14.55 6.19 7.38
C VAL A 70 14.49 7.58 8.03
N VAL A 71 13.37 8.26 7.92
CA VAL A 71 13.17 9.59 8.53
C VAL A 71 13.28 9.51 10.05
N ILE A 72 12.67 8.50 10.65
CA ILE A 72 12.70 8.32 12.11
C ILE A 72 14.13 8.04 12.57
N GLU A 73 14.87 7.18 11.87
CA GLU A 73 16.25 6.86 12.20
C GLU A 73 17.15 8.09 12.10
N ASP A 74 16.91 8.94 11.11
CA ASP A 74 17.74 10.12 10.89
C ASP A 74 17.46 11.26 11.86
N TYR A 75 16.20 11.46 12.25
CA TYR A 75 15.79 12.65 13.01
C TYR A 75 15.39 12.37 14.45
N PHE A 76 14.80 11.24 14.75
CA PHE A 76 14.26 10.96 16.08
C PHE A 76 15.07 9.92 16.86
N TYR A 77 15.66 8.98 16.19
CA TYR A 77 16.58 7.97 16.73
C TYR A 77 16.06 7.23 17.98
N LYS A 78 14.79 6.97 18.08
CA LYS A 78 14.19 6.22 19.19
C LYS A 78 13.52 4.96 18.70
N LYS A 79 13.81 3.83 19.37
CA LYS A 79 13.20 2.53 19.05
C LYS A 79 11.68 2.58 19.16
N THR A 80 11.17 3.36 20.12
CA THR A 80 9.73 3.51 20.33
C THR A 80 9.05 4.01 19.06
N PHE A 81 9.63 5.00 18.40
CA PHE A 81 9.06 5.54 17.15
C PHE A 81 9.14 4.53 16.02
N LEU A 82 10.19 3.73 15.95
CA LEU A 82 10.29 2.67 14.94
C LEU A 82 9.21 1.60 15.12
N VAL A 83 8.99 1.18 16.36
CA VAL A 83 7.96 0.20 16.69
C VAL A 83 6.57 0.78 16.37
N LEU A 84 6.32 2.03 16.76
CA LEU A 84 5.04 2.69 16.47
C LEU A 84 4.81 2.81 14.96
N ASN A 85 5.83 3.13 14.20
CA ASN A 85 5.74 3.20 12.74
C ASN A 85 5.37 1.84 12.15
N ASN A 86 6.05 0.78 12.56
CA ASN A 86 5.78 -0.57 12.06
C ASN A 86 4.35 -1.01 12.39
N VAL A 87 3.93 -0.81 13.63
CA VAL A 87 2.59 -1.19 14.08
C VAL A 87 1.52 -0.38 13.36
N PHE A 88 1.73 0.92 13.24
CA PHE A 88 0.77 1.82 12.60
C PHE A 88 0.59 1.49 11.12
N CYS A 89 1.70 1.34 10.39
CA CYS A 89 1.65 1.02 8.96
C CYS A 89 1.06 -0.38 8.72
N GLY A 90 1.44 -1.35 9.55
CA GLY A 90 0.88 -2.70 9.48
C GLY A 90 -0.61 -2.73 9.74
N PHE A 91 -1.07 -1.98 10.74
CA PHE A 91 -2.49 -1.86 11.07
C PHE A 91 -3.27 -1.25 9.91
N LEU A 92 -2.76 -0.16 9.34
CA LEU A 92 -3.42 0.49 8.20
C LEU A 92 -3.47 -0.42 6.97
N MET A 93 -2.41 -1.17 6.73
CA MET A 93 -2.37 -2.13 5.62
C MET A 93 -3.44 -3.21 5.80
N ILE A 94 -3.56 -3.77 7.00
CA ILE A 94 -4.55 -4.79 7.31
C ILE A 94 -5.97 -4.23 7.17
N VAL A 95 -6.22 -3.03 7.68
CA VAL A 95 -7.51 -2.36 7.56
C VAL A 95 -7.86 -2.12 6.09
N GLY A 96 -6.89 -1.67 5.31
CA GLY A 96 -7.10 -1.43 3.88
C GLY A 96 -7.43 -2.71 3.12
N LEU A 97 -6.68 -3.78 3.36
CA LEU A 97 -6.93 -5.07 2.72
C LEU A 97 -8.27 -5.67 3.16
N PHE A 98 -8.58 -5.59 4.44
CA PHE A 98 -9.85 -6.09 4.97
C PHE A 98 -11.02 -5.32 4.38
N SER A 99 -10.91 -4.00 4.28
CA SER A 99 -11.95 -3.16 3.68
C SER A 99 -12.17 -3.50 2.21
N LEU A 100 -11.09 -3.70 1.46
CA LEU A 100 -11.18 -4.10 0.06
C LEU A 100 -11.88 -5.44 -0.11
N LEU A 101 -11.48 -6.43 0.66
CA LEU A 101 -12.05 -7.78 0.58
C LEU A 101 -13.51 -7.78 1.04
N LYS A 102 -13.84 -7.02 2.05
CA LYS A 102 -15.22 -6.88 2.52
C LYS A 102 -16.08 -6.27 1.43
N LEU A 103 -15.64 -5.20 0.80
CA LEU A 103 -16.37 -4.54 -0.26
C LEU A 103 -16.56 -5.46 -1.47
N ALA A 104 -15.51 -6.18 -1.86
CA ALA A 104 -15.54 -7.04 -3.04
C ALA A 104 -16.38 -8.30 -2.86
N PHE A 105 -16.34 -8.92 -1.67
CA PHE A 105 -16.97 -10.24 -1.43
C PHE A 105 -18.20 -10.19 -0.53
N PHE A 106 -18.27 -9.25 0.39
CA PHE A 106 -19.34 -9.20 1.40
C PHE A 106 -20.15 -7.90 1.37
N GLY A 107 -19.72 -6.96 0.57
CA GLY A 107 -20.44 -5.72 0.41
C GLY A 107 -21.56 -5.88 -0.58
#